data_03fa05e0048f0fee5cf283c3e842f4ac
#
_entry.id   03fa05e0048f0fee5cf283c3e842f4ac
#
_cell.length_a   1.000
_cell.length_b   1.000
_cell.length_c   1.000
_cell.angle_alpha   90.00
_cell.angle_beta   90.00
_cell.angle_gamma   90.00
#
_symmetry.space_group_name_H-M   'P 1'
#
loop_
_entity.id
_entity.type
_entity.pdbx_description
1 polymer ?
#
loop_
_entity_poly.entity_id
_entity_poly.type
_entity_poly.pdbx_seq_one_letter_code
_entity_poly.pdbx_strand_id
1 'polypeptide(L)'
;MRYSFILICAILLLPGQIVSGQYYDTGQDPSSLKWMQIKTGRFTVIYPENYGSGGKAFAASLDQAYSKLITLFPEKKFRIPVIIHNLSTQSNGYVAWAPKRMEIYPTPEQNTIPLDPNKQLAIHELTHVYQMESINVGFSKVMSLFLGEQFTGIVSSLLPLWLMEGDAVFAESFLTESGRGRSPSFQKQLKALTVGTSFYKYDKSLNGSFRDFVPDHYESGYQMVTWALAKYDPKIWNKVFNYTGEQPFTLNPVNISLSKSARLSKKKLYRETFDTLKTIWTKEISADDALQYETINPDKRGKYINYYSPVFAGTDSLFAIKTSLSAPPVFVLINPSKKTEKKIHYPGQIKPWFISYANGKLVWLENKPDKKWENRDYSVI
;
A
#
# COMPACT_ATOMS: atom_id res chain seq x y z
N MET A 1 -20.51 -36.95 -17.29
CA MET A 1 -20.77 -36.37 -15.95
C MET A 1 -20.51 -37.32 -14.76
N ARG A 2 -20.87 -38.59 -14.78
CA ARG A 2 -20.56 -39.50 -13.65
C ARG A 2 -19.06 -39.73 -13.42
N TYR A 3 -18.26 -39.85 -14.45
CA TYR A 3 -16.80 -40.06 -14.32
C TYR A 3 -16.01 -38.81 -13.88
N SER A 4 -16.50 -37.61 -14.19
CA SER A 4 -15.88 -36.37 -13.73
C SER A 4 -16.04 -36.16 -12.22
N PHE A 5 -17.16 -36.59 -11.67
CA PHE A 5 -17.41 -36.49 -10.22
C PHE A 5 -16.54 -37.48 -9.42
N ILE A 6 -16.36 -38.71 -9.97
CA ILE A 6 -15.50 -39.73 -9.36
C ILE A 6 -14.02 -39.28 -9.40
N LEU A 7 -13.58 -38.65 -10.47
CA LEU A 7 -12.21 -38.10 -10.58
C LEU A 7 -11.95 -36.99 -9.56
N ILE A 8 -12.91 -36.10 -9.34
CA ILE A 8 -12.81 -35.04 -8.34
C ILE A 8 -12.77 -35.63 -6.92
N CYS A 9 -13.60 -36.62 -6.62
CA CYS A 9 -13.56 -37.31 -5.33
C CYS A 9 -12.25 -38.09 -5.13
N ALA A 10 -11.71 -38.72 -6.17
CA ALA A 10 -10.42 -39.41 -6.09
C ALA A 10 -9.23 -38.50 -5.85
N ILE A 11 -9.25 -37.29 -6.42
CA ILE A 11 -8.22 -36.26 -6.16
C ILE A 11 -8.29 -35.76 -4.71
N LEU A 12 -9.48 -35.66 -4.13
CA LEU A 12 -9.68 -35.25 -2.75
C LEU A 12 -9.30 -36.35 -1.72
N LEU A 13 -9.17 -37.62 -2.17
CA LEU A 13 -8.79 -38.76 -1.33
C LEU A 13 -7.31 -39.13 -1.46
N LEU A 14 -6.52 -38.42 -2.27
CA LEU A 14 -5.07 -38.61 -2.24
C LEU A 14 -4.55 -38.16 -0.87
N PRO A 15 -3.87 -39.08 -0.12
CA PRO A 15 -3.25 -38.68 1.13
C PRO A 15 -2.35 -37.50 0.84
N GLY A 16 -2.64 -36.34 1.45
CA GLY A 16 -1.82 -35.13 1.31
C GLY A 16 -0.39 -35.52 1.63
N GLN A 17 0.47 -35.58 0.64
CA GLN A 17 1.90 -35.58 0.86
C GLN A 17 2.13 -34.34 1.71
N ILE A 18 2.58 -34.54 2.96
CA ILE A 18 3.09 -33.46 3.77
C ILE A 18 4.30 -32.94 3.00
N VAL A 19 4.08 -31.97 2.13
CA VAL A 19 5.14 -31.18 1.54
C VAL A 19 5.67 -30.36 2.70
N SER A 20 6.65 -30.93 3.38
CA SER A 20 7.54 -30.21 4.28
C SER A 20 8.38 -29.29 3.38
N GLY A 21 7.78 -28.17 2.99
CA GLY A 21 8.57 -27.05 2.50
C GLY A 21 9.58 -26.75 3.59
N GLN A 22 10.85 -26.57 3.25
CA GLN A 22 11.86 -26.05 4.18
C GLN A 22 11.46 -24.62 4.54
N TYR A 23 10.47 -24.47 5.40
CA TYR A 23 10.21 -23.22 6.08
C TYR A 23 11.27 -23.12 7.18
N TYR A 24 12.29 -22.32 6.92
CA TYR A 24 13.10 -21.80 8.02
C TYR A 24 12.19 -20.81 8.75
N ASP A 25 11.56 -21.28 9.81
CA ASP A 25 10.91 -20.38 10.77
C ASP A 25 12.05 -19.72 11.55
N THR A 26 12.44 -18.54 11.09
CA THR A 26 13.47 -17.73 11.72
C THR A 26 12.99 -17.13 13.04
N GLY A 27 11.71 -17.29 13.40
CA GLY A 27 11.09 -16.61 14.51
C GLY A 27 10.79 -15.13 14.17
N GLN A 28 9.60 -14.70 14.51
CA GLN A 28 9.15 -13.34 14.16
C GLN A 28 9.80 -12.31 15.08
N ASP A 29 9.66 -12.47 16.39
CA ASP A 29 10.16 -11.56 17.39
C ASP A 29 11.11 -12.25 18.38
N PRO A 30 12.07 -11.51 18.98
CA PRO A 30 12.95 -12.06 20.00
C PRO A 30 12.19 -12.72 21.14
N SER A 31 12.54 -13.98 21.45
CA SER A 31 11.94 -14.75 22.55
C SER A 31 12.12 -14.12 23.94
N SER A 32 13.03 -13.18 24.07
CA SER A 32 13.27 -12.41 25.29
C SER A 32 12.29 -11.26 25.50
N LEU A 33 11.45 -10.91 24.52
CA LEU A 33 10.46 -9.86 24.67
C LEU A 33 9.37 -10.28 25.66
N LYS A 34 9.12 -9.39 26.60
CA LYS A 34 7.95 -9.49 27.48
C LYS A 34 6.81 -8.73 26.85
N TRP A 35 5.68 -9.41 26.66
CA TRP A 35 4.49 -8.87 26.03
C TRP A 35 3.48 -8.39 27.05
N MET A 36 2.94 -7.22 26.82
CA MET A 36 1.86 -6.60 27.56
C MET A 36 0.62 -6.49 26.70
N GLN A 37 -0.55 -6.29 27.29
CA GLN A 37 -1.78 -6.08 26.54
C GLN A 37 -2.68 -5.01 27.18
N ILE A 38 -3.40 -4.29 26.32
CA ILE A 38 -4.49 -3.39 26.67
C ILE A 38 -5.74 -3.88 25.95
N LYS A 39 -6.84 -4.03 26.71
CA LYS A 39 -8.15 -4.41 26.14
C LYS A 39 -9.04 -3.17 26.12
N THR A 40 -9.54 -2.84 24.95
CA THR A 40 -10.64 -1.88 24.75
C THR A 40 -11.92 -2.64 24.39
N GLY A 41 -12.99 -1.93 24.04
CA GLY A 41 -14.26 -2.56 23.66
C GLY A 41 -14.14 -3.48 22.43
N ARG A 42 -13.21 -3.17 21.50
CA ARG A 42 -13.06 -3.85 20.19
C ARG A 42 -11.66 -4.38 19.94
N PHE A 43 -10.67 -3.88 20.63
CA PHE A 43 -9.26 -4.18 20.34
C PHE A 43 -8.60 -4.85 21.55
N THR A 44 -7.73 -5.82 21.27
CA THR A 44 -6.74 -6.33 22.23
C THR A 44 -5.38 -5.94 21.65
N VAL A 45 -4.83 -4.81 22.13
CA VAL A 45 -3.53 -4.32 21.66
C VAL A 45 -2.44 -5.00 22.47
N ILE A 46 -1.58 -5.72 21.78
CA ILE A 46 -0.46 -6.50 22.33
C ILE A 46 0.84 -5.81 21.89
N TYR A 47 1.71 -5.51 22.84
CA TYR A 47 2.92 -4.74 22.60
C TYR A 47 4.04 -5.14 23.54
N PRO A 48 5.32 -4.97 23.16
CA PRO A 48 6.45 -5.19 24.06
C PRO A 48 6.43 -4.26 25.28
N GLU A 49 6.85 -4.77 26.44
CA GLU A 49 6.84 -4.02 27.71
C GLU A 49 7.54 -2.65 27.61
N ASN A 50 8.65 -2.58 26.87
CA ASN A 50 9.41 -1.35 26.63
C ASN A 50 8.69 -0.34 25.72
N TYR A 51 7.54 -0.68 25.12
CA TYR A 51 6.74 0.18 24.24
C TYR A 51 5.40 0.59 24.89
N GLY A 52 5.32 0.64 26.21
CA GLY A 52 4.07 0.85 26.94
C GLY A 52 3.33 2.16 26.61
N SER A 53 4.05 3.28 26.45
CA SER A 53 3.45 4.56 26.04
C SER A 53 2.92 4.52 24.61
N GLY A 54 3.67 3.93 23.67
CA GLY A 54 3.27 3.75 22.27
C GLY A 54 2.06 2.82 22.14
N GLY A 55 2.05 1.70 22.87
CA GLY A 55 0.90 0.78 22.89
C GLY A 55 -0.39 1.45 23.37
N LYS A 56 -0.33 2.29 24.42
CA LYS A 56 -1.47 3.10 24.90
C LYS A 56 -1.93 4.12 23.87
N ALA A 57 -0.99 4.84 23.26
CA ALA A 57 -1.28 5.84 22.23
C ALA A 57 -1.94 5.20 21.01
N PHE A 58 -1.45 4.05 20.55
CA PHE A 58 -2.03 3.34 19.41
C PHE A 58 -3.44 2.80 19.73
N ALA A 59 -3.66 2.25 20.93
CA ALA A 59 -5.00 1.83 21.36
C ALA A 59 -6.01 2.99 21.34
N ALA A 60 -5.61 4.17 21.81
CA ALA A 60 -6.46 5.37 21.74
C ALA A 60 -6.71 5.81 20.30
N SER A 61 -5.71 5.72 19.42
CA SER A 61 -5.86 6.02 17.99
C SER A 61 -6.84 5.07 17.28
N LEU A 62 -6.85 3.79 17.64
CA LEU A 62 -7.82 2.81 17.13
C LEU A 62 -9.26 3.11 17.54
N ASP A 63 -9.49 3.46 18.81
CA ASP A 63 -10.84 3.82 19.29
C ASP A 63 -11.34 5.11 18.62
N GLN A 64 -10.47 6.09 18.39
CA GLN A 64 -10.79 7.30 17.63
C GLN A 64 -11.05 7.00 16.15
N ALA A 65 -10.22 6.16 15.54
CA ALA A 65 -10.40 5.73 14.14
C ALA A 65 -11.74 5.01 13.97
N TYR A 66 -12.09 4.12 14.89
CA TYR A 66 -13.39 3.44 14.86
C TYR A 66 -14.55 4.44 14.88
N SER A 67 -14.53 5.40 15.80
CA SER A 67 -15.58 6.42 15.94
C SER A 67 -15.76 7.27 14.66
N LYS A 68 -14.68 7.48 13.90
CA LYS A 68 -14.74 8.17 12.61
C LYS A 68 -15.22 7.26 11.49
N LEU A 69 -14.75 6.01 11.43
CA LEU A 69 -15.07 5.08 10.34
C LEU A 69 -16.54 4.69 10.30
N ILE A 70 -17.25 4.64 11.42
CA ILE A 70 -18.70 4.39 11.46
C ILE A 70 -19.52 5.48 10.76
N THR A 71 -18.93 6.63 10.44
CA THR A 71 -19.59 7.66 9.62
C THR A 71 -19.57 7.35 8.12
N LEU A 72 -18.60 6.53 7.68
CA LEU A 72 -18.42 6.10 6.28
C LEU A 72 -18.94 4.68 6.02
N PHE A 73 -18.77 3.81 6.99
CA PHE A 73 -19.11 2.40 6.87
C PHE A 73 -20.26 2.04 7.81
N PRO A 74 -21.09 1.06 7.46
CA PRO A 74 -22.06 0.50 8.40
C PRO A 74 -21.38 -0.02 9.65
N GLU A 75 -21.96 0.19 10.82
CA GLU A 75 -21.40 -0.32 12.06
C GLU A 75 -21.27 -1.85 12.02
N LYS A 76 -20.09 -2.36 12.38
CA LYS A 76 -19.76 -3.78 12.45
C LYS A 76 -19.35 -4.16 13.87
N LYS A 77 -19.84 -5.29 14.33
CA LYS A 77 -19.43 -5.87 15.62
C LYS A 77 -18.29 -6.85 15.38
N PHE A 78 -17.09 -6.49 15.80
CA PHE A 78 -15.91 -7.34 15.75
C PHE A 78 -15.03 -7.14 16.98
N ARG A 79 -14.17 -8.10 17.22
CA ARG A 79 -13.00 -7.97 18.09
C ARG A 79 -11.79 -8.43 17.33
N ILE A 80 -10.68 -7.69 17.44
CA ILE A 80 -9.46 -7.99 16.73
C ILE A 80 -8.23 -7.80 17.63
N PRO A 81 -7.31 -8.78 17.67
CA PRO A 81 -5.99 -8.56 18.24
C PRO A 81 -5.16 -7.65 17.32
N VAL A 82 -4.38 -6.79 17.94
CA VAL A 82 -3.48 -5.86 17.27
C VAL A 82 -2.10 -6.04 17.88
N ILE A 83 -1.15 -6.50 17.09
CA ILE A 83 0.22 -6.80 17.54
C ILE A 83 1.14 -5.68 17.07
N ILE A 84 1.95 -5.13 17.98
CA ILE A 84 2.88 -4.05 17.68
C ILE A 84 4.32 -4.58 17.73
N HIS A 85 5.03 -4.46 16.61
CA HIS A 85 6.42 -4.86 16.43
C HIS A 85 7.32 -3.62 16.43
N ASN A 86 7.85 -3.25 17.60
CA ASN A 86 8.60 -2.00 17.79
C ASN A 86 10.11 -2.11 17.54
N LEU A 87 10.58 -3.25 17.06
CA LEU A 87 12.00 -3.48 16.77
C LEU A 87 12.36 -3.32 15.29
N SER A 88 11.38 -3.01 14.45
CA SER A 88 11.60 -2.71 13.05
C SER A 88 11.89 -1.24 12.82
N THR A 89 12.74 -0.93 11.84
CA THR A 89 12.99 0.42 11.34
C THR A 89 11.96 0.86 10.29
N GLN A 90 11.00 -0.01 9.99
CA GLN A 90 9.97 0.24 8.96
C GLN A 90 8.71 0.81 9.57
N SER A 91 8.03 1.67 8.80
CA SER A 91 6.64 2.05 9.03
C SER A 91 5.77 1.15 8.16
N ASN A 92 4.92 0.35 8.77
CA ASN A 92 4.00 -0.53 8.05
C ASN A 92 2.83 -0.95 8.93
N GLY A 93 1.75 -1.38 8.30
CA GLY A 93 0.65 -2.10 8.92
C GLY A 93 0.06 -3.09 7.93
N TYR A 94 -0.57 -4.12 8.43
CA TYR A 94 -1.42 -4.99 7.61
C TYR A 94 -2.46 -5.72 8.45
N VAL A 95 -3.56 -6.08 7.80
CA VAL A 95 -4.60 -6.92 8.37
C VAL A 95 -4.49 -8.32 7.78
N ALA A 96 -4.17 -9.30 8.62
CA ALA A 96 -4.27 -10.71 8.27
C ALA A 96 -5.66 -11.24 8.64
N TRP A 97 -6.19 -12.17 7.85
CA TRP A 97 -7.53 -12.70 8.08
C TRP A 97 -7.59 -14.17 8.47
N ALA A 98 -6.50 -14.85 8.54
CA ALA A 98 -6.46 -16.24 8.97
C ALA A 98 -5.16 -16.59 9.72
N PRO A 99 -5.10 -16.43 11.02
CA PRO A 99 -6.10 -15.88 11.94
C PRO A 99 -6.25 -14.38 11.82
N LYS A 100 -7.45 -13.87 12.11
CA LYS A 100 -7.78 -12.45 12.04
C LYS A 100 -7.01 -11.64 13.07
N ARG A 101 -6.18 -10.74 12.57
CA ARG A 101 -5.36 -9.83 13.39
C ARG A 101 -4.88 -8.62 12.58
N MET A 102 -4.40 -7.62 13.28
CA MET A 102 -3.69 -6.48 12.73
C MET A 102 -2.26 -6.50 13.25
N GLU A 103 -1.29 -6.28 12.38
CA GLU A 103 0.13 -6.19 12.71
C GLU A 103 0.62 -4.79 12.40
N ILE A 104 1.35 -4.18 13.33
CA ILE A 104 1.75 -2.77 13.26
C ILE A 104 3.23 -2.62 13.50
N TYR A 105 3.89 -1.91 12.59
CA TYR A 105 5.29 -1.51 12.65
C TYR A 105 5.33 0.02 12.80
N PRO A 106 5.44 0.54 14.03
CA PRO A 106 5.07 1.92 14.36
C PRO A 106 6.19 2.95 14.12
N THR A 107 7.31 2.57 13.50
CA THR A 107 8.41 3.49 13.25
C THR A 107 7.98 4.54 12.21
N PRO A 108 7.96 5.85 12.54
CA PRO A 108 7.49 6.87 11.62
C PRO A 108 8.38 6.97 10.38
N GLU A 109 7.78 7.15 9.20
CA GLU A 109 8.53 7.50 8.00
C GLU A 109 9.03 8.95 8.09
N GLN A 110 10.24 9.21 7.58
CA GLN A 110 10.83 10.55 7.62
C GLN A 110 10.17 11.52 6.62
N ASN A 111 9.73 11.00 5.47
CA ASN A 111 9.02 11.78 4.43
C ASN A 111 7.53 11.48 4.47
N THR A 112 6.87 11.88 5.55
CA THR A 112 5.46 11.67 5.72
C THR A 112 4.63 12.93 5.46
N ILE A 113 3.32 12.76 5.40
CA ILE A 113 2.34 13.84 5.37
C ILE A 113 2.21 14.44 6.79
N PRO A 114 1.70 15.68 6.94
CA PRO A 114 1.50 16.30 8.25
C PRO A 114 0.28 15.70 8.98
N LEU A 115 0.38 14.43 9.33
CA LEU A 115 -0.59 13.65 10.06
C LEU A 115 0.14 12.75 11.06
N ASP A 116 -0.40 12.60 12.27
CA ASP A 116 0.16 11.67 13.25
C ASP A 116 0.20 10.23 12.67
N PRO A 117 1.38 9.57 12.66
CA PRO A 117 1.53 8.25 12.05
C PRO A 117 0.62 7.17 12.67
N ASN A 118 0.39 7.21 13.98
CA ASN A 118 -0.51 6.25 14.62
C ASN A 118 -1.96 6.46 14.18
N LYS A 119 -2.38 7.72 14.03
CA LYS A 119 -3.72 8.07 13.53
C LYS A 119 -3.91 7.64 12.09
N GLN A 120 -2.88 7.83 11.25
CA GLN A 120 -2.89 7.39 9.87
C GLN A 120 -3.01 5.87 9.75
N LEU A 121 -2.09 5.13 10.39
CA LEU A 121 -2.10 3.66 10.39
C LEU A 121 -3.40 3.10 10.98
N ALA A 122 -3.87 3.65 12.10
CA ALA A 122 -5.11 3.18 12.72
C ALA A 122 -6.32 3.30 11.78
N ILE A 123 -6.48 4.43 11.08
CA ILE A 123 -7.60 4.61 10.12
C ILE A 123 -7.41 3.69 8.92
N HIS A 124 -6.21 3.62 8.37
CA HIS A 124 -5.91 2.82 7.18
C HIS A 124 -6.18 1.34 7.42
N GLU A 125 -5.54 0.77 8.45
CA GLU A 125 -5.67 -0.66 8.75
C GLU A 125 -7.08 -1.02 9.25
N LEU A 126 -7.71 -0.16 10.02
CA LEU A 126 -9.08 -0.42 10.45
C LEU A 126 -10.07 -0.38 9.27
N THR A 127 -9.78 0.38 8.22
CA THR A 127 -10.57 0.33 6.97
C THR A 127 -10.52 -1.06 6.35
N HIS A 128 -9.34 -1.71 6.32
CA HIS A 128 -9.24 -3.08 5.84
C HIS A 128 -10.04 -4.07 6.70
N VAL A 129 -10.10 -3.87 8.01
CA VAL A 129 -10.99 -4.68 8.87
C VAL A 129 -12.44 -4.50 8.46
N TYR A 130 -12.90 -3.27 8.22
CA TYR A 130 -14.27 -3.00 7.75
C TYR A 130 -14.58 -3.62 6.39
N GLN A 131 -13.64 -3.56 5.46
CA GLN A 131 -13.76 -4.20 4.14
C GLN A 131 -13.94 -5.72 4.29
N MET A 132 -13.10 -6.36 5.08
CA MET A 132 -13.17 -7.81 5.32
C MET A 132 -14.45 -8.22 6.05
N GLU A 133 -14.89 -7.45 7.05
CA GLU A 133 -16.19 -7.69 7.72
C GLU A 133 -17.37 -7.46 6.77
N SER A 134 -17.22 -6.62 5.74
CA SER A 134 -18.24 -6.40 4.72
C SER A 134 -18.29 -7.52 3.69
N ILE A 135 -17.18 -8.24 3.48
CA ILE A 135 -17.14 -9.47 2.68
C ILE A 135 -17.65 -10.67 3.49
N ASN A 136 -17.50 -10.68 4.82
CA ASN A 136 -17.92 -11.77 5.67
C ASN A 136 -19.45 -11.74 5.92
N VAL A 137 -20.21 -11.83 4.84
CA VAL A 137 -21.68 -11.82 4.82
C VAL A 137 -22.22 -12.92 3.91
N GLY A 138 -23.52 -13.21 4.02
CA GLY A 138 -24.19 -14.17 3.15
C GLY A 138 -23.47 -15.50 3.05
N PHE A 139 -23.18 -15.94 1.82
CA PHE A 139 -22.52 -17.21 1.56
C PHE A 139 -21.13 -17.31 2.20
N SER A 140 -20.33 -16.23 2.11
CA SER A 140 -18.98 -16.22 2.70
C SER A 140 -19.03 -16.43 4.22
N LYS A 141 -19.99 -15.81 4.90
CA LYS A 141 -20.17 -16.01 6.35
C LYS A 141 -20.54 -17.44 6.70
N VAL A 142 -21.46 -18.05 5.93
CA VAL A 142 -21.85 -19.45 6.16
C VAL A 142 -20.65 -20.37 5.94
N MET A 143 -19.92 -20.20 4.86
CA MET A 143 -18.75 -21.03 4.56
C MET A 143 -17.60 -20.83 5.55
N SER A 144 -17.44 -19.63 6.11
CA SER A 144 -16.42 -19.40 7.14
C SER A 144 -16.71 -20.13 8.46
N LEU A 145 -17.94 -20.49 8.74
CA LEU A 145 -18.27 -21.36 9.89
C LEU A 145 -17.76 -22.81 9.71
N PHE A 146 -17.67 -23.30 8.46
CA PHE A 146 -17.21 -24.66 8.16
C PHE A 146 -15.72 -24.73 7.82
N LEU A 147 -15.21 -23.74 7.08
CA LEU A 147 -13.85 -23.71 6.55
C LEU A 147 -12.93 -22.72 7.30
N GLY A 148 -13.45 -22.04 8.32
CA GLY A 148 -12.70 -21.04 9.06
C GLY A 148 -12.56 -19.70 8.34
N GLU A 149 -11.80 -18.79 8.95
CA GLU A 149 -11.59 -17.41 8.46
C GLU A 149 -10.91 -17.38 7.09
N GLN A 150 -10.17 -18.43 6.71
CA GLN A 150 -9.50 -18.58 5.41
C GLN A 150 -10.47 -18.38 4.24
N PHE A 151 -11.72 -18.82 4.38
CA PHE A 151 -12.68 -18.69 3.29
C PHE A 151 -12.95 -17.22 2.94
N THR A 152 -13.16 -16.38 3.94
CA THR A 152 -13.30 -14.93 3.71
C THR A 152 -12.03 -14.32 3.10
N GLY A 153 -10.86 -14.77 3.54
CA GLY A 153 -9.58 -14.38 2.94
C GLY A 153 -9.49 -14.76 1.46
N ILE A 154 -9.91 -15.98 1.09
CA ILE A 154 -9.95 -16.41 -0.32
C ILE A 154 -10.94 -15.55 -1.12
N VAL A 155 -12.13 -15.26 -0.59
CA VAL A 155 -13.12 -14.42 -1.27
C VAL A 155 -12.59 -13.00 -1.48
N SER A 156 -11.81 -12.46 -0.56
CA SER A 156 -11.22 -11.12 -0.72
C SER A 156 -10.28 -11.02 -1.92
N SER A 157 -9.67 -12.13 -2.38
CA SER A 157 -8.82 -12.14 -3.58
C SER A 157 -9.57 -11.82 -4.88
N LEU A 158 -10.91 -11.86 -4.87
CA LEU A 158 -11.75 -11.43 -5.99
C LEU A 158 -11.83 -9.90 -6.11
N LEU A 159 -11.39 -9.17 -5.09
CA LEU A 159 -11.32 -7.72 -5.09
C LEU A 159 -9.95 -7.24 -5.61
N PRO A 160 -9.93 -6.26 -6.49
CA PRO A 160 -8.65 -5.70 -6.95
C PRO A 160 -8.00 -4.86 -5.86
N LEU A 161 -6.66 -4.93 -5.74
CA LEU A 161 -5.88 -4.18 -4.76
C LEU A 161 -6.16 -2.68 -4.81
N TRP A 162 -6.33 -2.11 -6.02
CA TRP A 162 -6.64 -0.68 -6.14
C TRP A 162 -7.93 -0.26 -5.43
N LEU A 163 -8.90 -1.19 -5.30
CA LEU A 163 -10.13 -0.90 -4.56
C LEU A 163 -9.87 -0.95 -3.05
N MET A 164 -9.20 -1.99 -2.59
CA MET A 164 -8.89 -2.16 -1.16
C MET A 164 -8.05 -0.99 -0.65
N GLU A 165 -6.93 -0.72 -1.29
CA GLU A 165 -5.99 0.33 -0.88
C GLU A 165 -6.51 1.75 -1.17
N GLY A 166 -7.17 1.93 -2.32
CA GLY A 166 -7.77 3.22 -2.67
C GLY A 166 -8.86 3.67 -1.70
N ASP A 167 -9.65 2.71 -1.18
CA ASP A 167 -10.68 2.97 -0.18
C ASP A 167 -10.06 3.31 1.20
N ALA A 168 -8.96 2.66 1.56
CA ALA A 168 -8.22 2.98 2.77
C ALA A 168 -7.55 4.37 2.69
N VAL A 169 -6.94 4.73 1.54
CA VAL A 169 -6.42 6.09 1.31
C VAL A 169 -7.53 7.13 1.27
N PHE A 170 -8.70 6.79 0.75
CA PHE A 170 -9.87 7.68 0.81
C PHE A 170 -10.29 7.92 2.26
N ALA A 171 -10.42 6.86 3.07
CA ALA A 171 -10.83 6.97 4.47
C ALA A 171 -9.85 7.84 5.28
N GLU A 172 -8.52 7.60 5.16
CA GLU A 172 -7.53 8.42 5.86
C GLU A 172 -7.56 9.89 5.42
N SER A 173 -7.81 10.16 4.14
CA SER A 173 -7.84 11.52 3.59
C SER A 173 -9.13 12.26 3.89
N PHE A 174 -10.26 11.55 3.94
CA PHE A 174 -11.57 12.14 4.19
C PHE A 174 -11.83 12.38 5.68
N LEU A 175 -11.37 11.47 6.54
CA LEU A 175 -11.62 11.50 7.99
C LEU A 175 -10.58 12.28 8.81
N THR A 176 -9.56 12.82 8.15
CA THR A 176 -8.51 13.62 8.81
C THR A 176 -8.30 14.95 8.10
N GLU A 177 -7.55 15.83 8.76
CA GLU A 177 -7.19 17.15 8.21
C GLU A 177 -6.17 17.02 7.06
N SER A 178 -5.46 15.90 7.02
CA SER A 178 -4.44 15.60 6.02
C SER A 178 -4.56 14.18 5.51
N GLY A 179 -3.96 13.46 4.93
CA GLY A 179 -4.03 12.12 4.38
C GLY A 179 -3.34 12.06 3.04
N ARG A 180 -2.87 10.89 2.65
CA ARG A 180 -2.06 10.74 1.43
C ARG A 180 -2.76 11.32 0.20
N GLY A 181 -4.06 11.12 0.08
CA GLY A 181 -4.85 11.61 -1.05
C GLY A 181 -4.86 13.14 -1.22
N ARG A 182 -4.53 13.90 -0.16
CA ARG A 182 -4.42 15.38 -0.21
C ARG A 182 -2.99 15.85 -0.48
N SER A 183 -2.01 14.95 -0.44
CA SER A 183 -0.60 15.29 -0.62
C SER A 183 -0.27 15.45 -2.12
N PRO A 184 0.29 16.60 -2.54
CA PRO A 184 0.76 16.76 -3.92
C PRO A 184 1.84 15.74 -4.31
N SER A 185 2.70 15.34 -3.37
CA SER A 185 3.76 14.36 -3.62
C SER A 185 3.19 12.97 -3.95
N PHE A 186 2.07 12.58 -3.34
CA PHE A 186 1.38 11.33 -3.60
C PHE A 186 0.82 11.27 -5.02
N GLN A 187 0.30 12.38 -5.53
CA GLN A 187 -0.38 12.41 -6.84
C GLN A 187 0.51 12.86 -8.00
N LYS A 188 1.69 13.42 -7.75
CA LYS A 188 2.46 14.15 -8.77
C LYS A 188 2.83 13.28 -9.98
N GLN A 189 3.24 12.04 -9.77
CA GLN A 189 3.64 11.14 -10.86
C GLN A 189 2.45 10.69 -11.70
N LEU A 190 1.33 10.37 -11.04
CA LEU A 190 0.06 10.05 -11.71
C LEU A 190 -0.44 11.25 -12.52
N LYS A 191 -0.40 12.46 -11.93
CA LYS A 191 -0.81 13.71 -12.59
C LYS A 191 0.07 13.98 -13.81
N ALA A 192 1.40 13.92 -13.66
CA ALA A 192 2.34 14.14 -14.76
C ALA A 192 2.11 13.15 -15.92
N LEU A 193 1.92 11.88 -15.62
CA LEU A 193 1.63 10.87 -16.64
C LEU A 193 0.29 11.11 -17.33
N THR A 194 -0.75 11.46 -16.58
CA THR A 194 -2.10 11.66 -17.11
C THR A 194 -2.17 12.85 -18.06
N VAL A 195 -1.45 13.95 -17.74
CA VAL A 195 -1.46 15.17 -18.55
C VAL A 195 -0.47 15.11 -19.71
N GLY A 196 0.76 14.58 -19.46
CA GLY A 196 1.86 14.66 -20.41
C GLY A 196 1.79 13.68 -21.60
N THR A 197 1.15 12.54 -21.43
CA THR A 197 1.05 11.50 -22.47
C THR A 197 -0.34 10.89 -22.53
N SER A 198 -0.53 9.90 -23.41
CA SER A 198 -1.73 9.08 -23.36
C SER A 198 -1.69 8.18 -22.10
N PHE A 199 -2.70 8.28 -21.28
CA PHE A 199 -2.85 7.43 -20.12
C PHE A 199 -2.95 5.95 -20.51
N TYR A 200 -2.38 5.06 -19.69
CA TYR A 200 -2.35 3.64 -19.99
C TYR A 200 -3.77 3.03 -19.97
N LYS A 201 -3.94 1.91 -20.69
CA LYS A 201 -5.15 1.10 -20.57
C LYS A 201 -5.25 0.51 -19.15
N TYR A 202 -6.47 0.27 -18.68
CA TYR A 202 -6.77 -0.26 -17.36
C TYR A 202 -5.89 -1.47 -16.97
N ASP A 203 -5.78 -2.45 -17.87
CA ASP A 203 -5.05 -3.68 -17.56
C ASP A 203 -3.53 -3.41 -17.33
N LYS A 204 -2.93 -2.49 -18.08
CA LYS A 204 -1.53 -2.09 -17.86
C LYS A 204 -1.36 -1.27 -16.58
N SER A 205 -2.32 -0.39 -16.28
CA SER A 205 -2.30 0.40 -15.05
C SER A 205 -2.38 -0.47 -13.80
N LEU A 206 -3.06 -1.63 -13.88
CA LEU A 206 -3.16 -2.57 -12.75
C LEU A 206 -1.94 -3.48 -12.60
N ASN A 207 -1.46 -4.01 -13.71
CA ASN A 207 -0.43 -5.06 -13.68
C ASN A 207 0.99 -4.50 -13.67
N GLY A 208 1.14 -3.19 -13.83
CA GLY A 208 2.44 -2.56 -13.93
C GLY A 208 3.14 -2.84 -15.28
N SER A 209 4.41 -2.50 -15.35
CA SER A 209 5.28 -2.74 -16.50
C SER A 209 6.74 -2.80 -16.06
N PHE A 210 7.51 -3.73 -16.60
CA PHE A 210 8.97 -3.76 -16.40
C PHE A 210 9.72 -2.76 -17.30
N ARG A 211 9.04 -2.20 -18.29
CA ARG A 211 9.62 -1.25 -19.25
C ARG A 211 9.25 0.19 -18.94
N ASP A 212 7.97 0.42 -18.67
CA ASP A 212 7.41 1.76 -18.51
C ASP A 212 7.02 1.98 -17.06
N PHE A 213 7.21 3.18 -16.54
CA PHE A 213 6.72 3.54 -15.23
C PHE A 213 5.19 3.51 -15.22
N VAL A 214 4.64 2.82 -14.26
CA VAL A 214 3.19 2.78 -13.98
C VAL A 214 3.00 3.22 -12.53
N PRO A 215 2.17 4.24 -12.27
CA PRO A 215 1.83 4.66 -10.91
C PRO A 215 1.28 3.51 -10.08
N ASP A 216 1.45 3.60 -8.78
CA ASP A 216 1.00 2.59 -7.84
C ASP A 216 -0.54 2.46 -7.86
N HIS A 217 -1.02 1.29 -7.45
CA HIS A 217 -2.44 1.01 -7.26
C HIS A 217 -3.08 1.84 -6.13
N TYR A 218 -2.31 2.35 -5.17
CA TYR A 218 -2.78 3.31 -4.15
C TYR A 218 -3.24 4.62 -4.78
N GLU A 219 -2.40 5.22 -5.63
CA GLU A 219 -2.68 6.50 -6.28
C GLU A 219 -3.87 6.39 -7.24
N SER A 220 -3.84 5.39 -8.12
CA SER A 220 -4.91 5.15 -9.09
C SER A 220 -6.21 4.75 -8.40
N GLY A 221 -6.12 3.92 -7.37
CA GLY A 221 -7.25 3.44 -6.59
C GLY A 221 -7.95 4.56 -5.84
N TYR A 222 -7.21 5.43 -5.17
CA TYR A 222 -7.75 6.60 -4.51
C TYR A 222 -8.61 7.46 -5.45
N GLN A 223 -8.11 7.74 -6.66
CA GLN A 223 -8.85 8.53 -7.64
C GLN A 223 -10.14 7.84 -8.08
N MET A 224 -10.07 6.54 -8.40
CA MET A 224 -11.23 5.77 -8.83
C MET A 224 -12.28 5.63 -7.72
N VAL A 225 -11.84 5.37 -6.50
CA VAL A 225 -12.72 5.23 -5.34
C VAL A 225 -13.42 6.54 -5.05
N THR A 226 -12.66 7.63 -4.95
CA THR A 226 -13.19 8.96 -4.66
C THR A 226 -14.18 9.41 -5.75
N TRP A 227 -13.83 9.19 -7.02
CA TRP A 227 -14.69 9.55 -8.16
C TRP A 227 -16.03 8.80 -8.11
N ALA A 228 -16.00 7.50 -7.83
CA ALA A 228 -17.21 6.69 -7.77
C ALA A 228 -18.13 7.13 -6.61
N LEU A 229 -17.57 7.41 -5.44
CA LEU A 229 -18.31 7.92 -4.28
C LEU A 229 -18.95 9.29 -4.56
N ALA A 230 -18.20 10.20 -5.18
CA ALA A 230 -18.67 11.55 -5.46
C ALA A 230 -19.72 11.61 -6.58
N LYS A 231 -19.55 10.81 -7.63
CA LYS A 231 -20.37 10.91 -8.84
C LYS A 231 -21.63 10.02 -8.82
N TYR A 232 -21.54 8.84 -8.18
CA TYR A 232 -22.59 7.83 -8.32
C TYR A 232 -23.35 7.58 -7.02
N ASP A 233 -22.69 6.98 -6.04
CA ASP A 233 -23.35 6.57 -4.80
C ASP A 233 -22.32 6.49 -3.65
N PRO A 234 -22.54 7.23 -2.54
CA PRO A 234 -21.66 7.15 -1.38
C PRO A 234 -21.58 5.75 -0.74
N LYS A 235 -22.48 4.83 -1.08
CA LYS A 235 -22.48 3.44 -0.60
C LYS A 235 -22.05 2.43 -1.66
N ILE A 236 -21.52 2.88 -2.81
CA ILE A 236 -21.23 2.00 -3.94
C ILE A 236 -20.25 0.89 -3.57
N TRP A 237 -19.21 1.20 -2.79
CA TRP A 237 -18.19 0.21 -2.40
C TRP A 237 -18.73 -0.75 -1.34
N ASN A 238 -19.54 -0.31 -0.41
CA ASN A 238 -20.23 -1.20 0.53
C ASN A 238 -21.10 -2.24 -0.21
N LYS A 239 -21.78 -1.83 -1.28
CA LYS A 239 -22.55 -2.75 -2.14
C LYS A 239 -21.62 -3.75 -2.86
N VAL A 240 -20.46 -3.31 -3.32
CA VAL A 240 -19.47 -4.18 -3.97
C VAL A 240 -18.91 -5.21 -2.98
N PHE A 241 -18.50 -4.80 -1.78
CA PHE A 241 -17.99 -5.71 -0.76
C PHE A 241 -19.04 -6.74 -0.34
N ASN A 242 -20.27 -6.30 -0.04
CA ASN A 242 -21.35 -7.20 0.36
C ASN A 242 -21.69 -8.17 -0.77
N TYR A 243 -21.84 -7.70 -2.01
CA TYR A 243 -22.12 -8.57 -3.15
C TYR A 243 -21.04 -9.62 -3.36
N THR A 244 -19.77 -9.25 -3.18
CA THR A 244 -18.64 -10.19 -3.26
C THR A 244 -18.75 -11.29 -2.22
N GLY A 245 -19.14 -10.95 -0.99
CA GLY A 245 -19.35 -11.94 0.08
C GLY A 245 -20.57 -12.82 -0.14
N GLU A 246 -21.67 -12.27 -0.68
CA GLU A 246 -22.90 -13.01 -0.96
C GLU A 246 -22.80 -13.93 -2.17
N GLN A 247 -22.02 -13.51 -3.20
CA GLN A 247 -21.96 -14.17 -4.51
C GLN A 247 -20.52 -14.43 -4.98
N PRO A 248 -19.68 -15.15 -4.20
CA PRO A 248 -18.26 -15.30 -4.52
C PRO A 248 -17.99 -16.11 -5.80
N PHE A 249 -18.92 -16.97 -6.22
CA PHE A 249 -18.75 -17.81 -7.41
C PHE A 249 -18.91 -17.07 -8.74
N THR A 250 -19.27 -15.80 -8.72
CA THR A 250 -19.48 -15.03 -9.96
C THR A 250 -18.19 -14.66 -10.67
N LEU A 251 -17.00 -14.99 -10.13
CA LEU A 251 -15.65 -14.76 -10.64
C LEU A 251 -15.30 -13.27 -10.94
N ASN A 252 -16.30 -12.41 -11.10
CA ASN A 252 -16.10 -10.99 -11.35
C ASN A 252 -17.14 -10.14 -10.59
N PRO A 253 -17.24 -10.32 -9.27
CA PRO A 253 -18.29 -9.69 -8.46
C PRO A 253 -18.25 -8.18 -8.51
N VAL A 254 -17.06 -7.58 -8.62
CA VAL A 254 -16.91 -6.11 -8.70
C VAL A 254 -17.61 -5.54 -9.93
N ASN A 255 -17.37 -6.11 -11.12
CA ASN A 255 -18.05 -5.64 -12.33
C ASN A 255 -19.56 -5.84 -12.28
N ILE A 256 -20.02 -6.96 -11.74
CA ILE A 256 -21.45 -7.26 -11.64
C ILE A 256 -22.13 -6.27 -10.69
N SER A 257 -21.55 -6.04 -9.53
CA SER A 257 -22.08 -5.09 -8.55
C SER A 257 -22.05 -3.65 -9.07
N LEU A 258 -20.96 -3.21 -9.72
CA LEU A 258 -20.89 -1.90 -10.36
C LEU A 258 -21.90 -1.74 -11.48
N SER A 259 -22.14 -2.78 -12.29
CA SER A 259 -23.15 -2.77 -13.34
C SER A 259 -24.56 -2.59 -12.79
N LYS A 260 -24.88 -3.34 -11.72
CA LYS A 260 -26.19 -3.25 -11.05
C LYS A 260 -26.40 -1.89 -10.35
N SER A 261 -25.37 -1.35 -9.73
CA SER A 261 -25.48 -0.13 -8.91
C SER A 261 -25.39 1.16 -9.73
N ALA A 262 -24.60 1.19 -10.79
CA ALA A 262 -24.26 2.42 -11.52
C ALA A 262 -24.14 2.24 -13.05
N ARG A 263 -24.46 1.09 -13.60
CA ARG A 263 -24.28 0.74 -15.03
C ARG A 263 -22.82 0.91 -15.49
N LEU A 264 -21.87 0.55 -14.60
CA LEU A 264 -20.43 0.68 -14.80
C LEU A 264 -19.76 -0.69 -14.90
N SER A 265 -18.58 -0.69 -15.52
CA SER A 265 -17.55 -1.72 -15.33
C SER A 265 -16.29 -1.06 -14.76
N LYS A 266 -15.36 -1.86 -14.21
CA LYS A 266 -14.05 -1.36 -13.75
C LYS A 266 -13.33 -0.54 -14.83
N LYS A 267 -13.34 -1.03 -16.08
CA LYS A 267 -12.72 -0.33 -17.24
C LYS A 267 -13.41 0.97 -17.60
N LYS A 268 -14.74 1.00 -17.50
CA LYS A 268 -15.51 2.23 -17.76
C LYS A 268 -15.27 3.24 -16.66
N LEU A 269 -15.34 2.84 -15.40
CA LEU A 269 -15.01 3.70 -14.24
C LEU A 269 -13.61 4.30 -14.38
N TYR A 270 -12.60 3.47 -14.66
CA TYR A 270 -11.23 3.91 -14.88
C TYR A 270 -11.16 5.00 -15.96
N ARG A 271 -11.73 4.75 -17.13
CA ARG A 271 -11.73 5.71 -18.23
C ARG A 271 -12.38 7.04 -17.83
N GLU A 272 -13.57 6.99 -17.29
CA GLU A 272 -14.29 8.21 -16.89
C GLU A 272 -13.53 9.00 -15.82
N THR A 273 -12.93 8.33 -14.85
CA THR A 273 -12.11 8.97 -13.82
C THR A 273 -10.95 9.73 -14.46
N PHE A 274 -10.16 9.06 -15.28
CA PHE A 274 -8.93 9.66 -15.80
C PHE A 274 -9.13 10.61 -16.96
N ASP A 275 -10.16 10.45 -17.77
CA ASP A 275 -10.55 11.44 -18.78
C ASP A 275 -10.97 12.76 -18.11
N THR A 276 -11.72 12.67 -17.00
CA THR A 276 -12.11 13.86 -16.23
C THR A 276 -10.92 14.49 -15.52
N LEU A 277 -10.08 13.69 -14.85
CA LEU A 277 -8.88 14.20 -14.19
C LEU A 277 -7.91 14.84 -15.17
N LYS A 278 -7.74 14.26 -16.36
CA LYS A 278 -6.94 14.87 -17.42
C LYS A 278 -7.44 16.28 -17.76
N THR A 279 -8.76 16.43 -17.91
CA THR A 279 -9.35 17.73 -18.20
C THR A 279 -9.12 18.74 -17.08
N ILE A 280 -9.33 18.32 -15.82
CA ILE A 280 -9.12 19.18 -14.65
C ILE A 280 -7.64 19.57 -14.54
N TRP A 281 -6.74 18.59 -14.51
CA TRP A 281 -5.32 18.82 -14.30
C TRP A 281 -4.64 19.58 -15.44
N THR A 282 -5.13 19.41 -16.67
CA THR A 282 -4.62 20.23 -17.80
C THR A 282 -4.98 21.71 -17.63
N LYS A 283 -6.15 22.01 -17.06
CA LYS A 283 -6.55 23.41 -16.77
C LYS A 283 -5.77 24.03 -15.60
N GLU A 284 -5.36 23.20 -14.64
CA GLU A 284 -4.57 23.65 -13.50
C GLU A 284 -3.12 23.97 -13.86
N ILE A 285 -2.60 23.41 -14.96
CA ILE A 285 -1.25 23.67 -15.45
C ILE A 285 -1.31 24.81 -16.45
N SER A 286 -1.07 26.04 -15.98
CA SER A 286 -0.94 27.18 -16.87
C SER A 286 0.42 27.19 -17.56
N ALA A 287 0.49 27.73 -18.78
CA ALA A 287 1.76 27.87 -19.49
C ALA A 287 2.74 28.82 -18.77
N ASP A 288 2.20 29.75 -17.98
CA ASP A 288 2.97 30.73 -17.23
C ASP A 288 3.65 30.15 -15.96
N ASP A 289 3.19 28.99 -15.49
CA ASP A 289 3.76 28.27 -14.33
C ASP A 289 4.97 27.41 -14.70
N ALA A 290 5.33 27.32 -15.98
CA ALA A 290 6.47 26.52 -16.43
C ALA A 290 7.79 27.17 -16.00
N LEU A 291 8.38 26.66 -14.92
CA LEU A 291 9.72 27.05 -14.50
C LEU A 291 10.72 26.72 -15.63
N GLN A 292 11.54 27.71 -15.99
CA GLN A 292 12.68 27.48 -16.86
C GLN A 292 13.71 26.63 -16.09
N TYR A 293 14.10 25.51 -16.65
CA TYR A 293 15.12 24.64 -16.07
C TYR A 293 16.09 24.14 -17.13
N GLU A 294 17.31 23.85 -16.70
CA GLU A 294 18.29 23.16 -17.51
C GLU A 294 18.46 21.73 -17.03
N THR A 295 18.45 20.79 -17.98
CA THR A 295 18.73 19.39 -17.70
C THR A 295 20.23 19.19 -17.57
N ILE A 296 20.67 18.75 -16.39
CA ILE A 296 22.09 18.54 -16.03
C ILE A 296 22.54 17.09 -16.09
N ASN A 297 21.60 16.14 -16.12
CA ASN A 297 21.90 14.71 -16.23
C ASN A 297 21.98 14.25 -17.69
N PRO A 298 22.63 13.10 -17.98
CA PRO A 298 22.69 12.55 -19.32
C PRO A 298 21.30 12.26 -19.89
N ASP A 299 21.09 12.65 -21.17
CA ASP A 299 19.86 12.27 -21.89
C ASP A 299 19.87 10.77 -22.22
N LYS A 300 18.92 10.03 -21.61
CA LYS A 300 18.72 8.59 -21.84
C LYS A 300 17.30 8.32 -22.31
N ARG A 301 17.02 8.71 -23.53
CA ARG A 301 15.71 8.55 -24.17
C ARG A 301 15.18 7.12 -24.06
N GLY A 302 13.90 6.97 -23.82
CA GLY A 302 13.20 5.69 -23.79
C GLY A 302 13.47 4.82 -22.55
N LYS A 303 14.12 5.36 -21.51
CA LYS A 303 14.30 4.68 -20.23
C LYS A 303 13.73 5.50 -19.08
N TYR A 304 12.98 4.86 -18.20
CA TYR A 304 12.55 5.49 -16.96
C TYR A 304 13.71 5.51 -15.96
N ILE A 305 14.17 6.69 -15.62
CA ILE A 305 15.27 6.93 -14.69
C ILE A 305 14.88 8.08 -13.78
N ASN A 306 15.11 7.90 -12.47
CA ASN A 306 14.98 8.97 -11.47
C ASN A 306 16.32 9.21 -10.77
N TYR A 307 16.51 10.45 -10.32
CA TYR A 307 17.62 10.86 -9.47
C TYR A 307 17.03 11.46 -8.19
N TYR A 308 17.44 10.91 -7.04
CA TYR A 308 16.98 11.33 -5.73
C TYR A 308 18.11 11.96 -4.93
N SER A 309 17.75 12.86 -4.02
CA SER A 309 18.65 13.48 -3.03
C SER A 309 19.96 14.01 -3.62
N PRO A 310 19.92 14.92 -4.60
CA PRO A 310 21.14 15.50 -5.15
C PRO A 310 21.87 16.32 -4.07
N VAL A 311 23.19 16.08 -3.93
CA VAL A 311 24.07 16.84 -3.01
C VAL A 311 25.33 17.28 -3.76
N PHE A 312 25.69 18.55 -3.62
CA PHE A 312 26.89 19.09 -4.28
C PHE A 312 28.16 18.46 -3.67
N ALA A 313 29.08 18.04 -4.55
CA ALA A 313 30.38 17.50 -4.21
C ALA A 313 31.53 18.45 -4.61
N GLY A 314 31.20 19.58 -5.21
CA GLY A 314 32.11 20.63 -5.68
C GLY A 314 31.36 21.60 -6.61
N THR A 315 32.10 22.49 -7.26
CA THR A 315 31.51 23.51 -8.15
C THR A 315 30.82 22.93 -9.40
N ASP A 316 31.32 21.80 -9.90
CA ASP A 316 30.83 21.16 -11.15
C ASP A 316 30.63 19.63 -10.97
N SER A 317 30.18 19.24 -9.78
CA SER A 317 29.87 17.85 -9.50
C SER A 317 28.82 17.72 -8.39
N LEU A 318 27.92 16.73 -8.53
CA LEU A 318 26.94 16.39 -7.51
C LEU A 318 26.75 14.87 -7.43
N PHE A 319 26.57 14.37 -6.22
CA PHE A 319 26.11 13.02 -6.00
C PHE A 319 24.57 12.94 -6.08
N ALA A 320 24.07 11.82 -6.56
CA ALA A 320 22.63 11.51 -6.52
C ALA A 320 22.41 9.99 -6.40
N ILE A 321 21.26 9.60 -5.93
CA ILE A 321 20.78 8.21 -5.98
C ILE A 321 20.02 8.02 -7.28
N LYS A 322 20.59 7.24 -8.20
CA LYS A 322 19.96 6.90 -9.46
C LYS A 322 19.18 5.61 -9.34
N THR A 323 17.93 5.62 -9.81
CA THR A 323 17.06 4.45 -9.86
C THR A 323 16.52 4.22 -11.27
N SER A 324 16.17 2.99 -11.58
CA SER A 324 15.53 2.60 -12.83
C SER A 324 14.67 1.35 -12.63
N LEU A 325 13.85 0.99 -13.63
CA LEU A 325 13.03 -0.23 -13.58
C LEU A 325 13.85 -1.51 -13.86
N SER A 326 15.06 -1.39 -14.39
CA SER A 326 15.85 -2.52 -14.88
C SER A 326 17.16 -2.76 -14.10
N ALA A 327 17.44 -1.96 -13.07
CA ALA A 327 18.67 -2.08 -12.29
C ALA A 327 18.44 -1.62 -10.84
N PRO A 328 19.19 -2.17 -9.88
CA PRO A 328 19.14 -1.71 -8.49
C PRO A 328 19.58 -0.24 -8.37
N PRO A 329 19.22 0.43 -7.26
CA PRO A 329 19.69 1.77 -6.95
C PRO A 329 21.22 1.84 -6.96
N VAL A 330 21.76 2.95 -7.45
CA VAL A 330 23.20 3.19 -7.53
C VAL A 330 23.53 4.64 -7.23
N PHE A 331 24.58 4.89 -6.46
CA PHE A 331 25.10 6.25 -6.30
C PHE A 331 25.88 6.64 -7.53
N VAL A 332 25.59 7.83 -8.04
CA VAL A 332 26.26 8.41 -9.21
C VAL A 332 26.85 9.77 -8.86
N LEU A 333 28.00 10.06 -9.46
CA LEU A 333 28.56 11.39 -9.51
C LEU A 333 28.23 11.98 -10.89
N ILE A 334 27.51 13.06 -10.92
CA ILE A 334 27.06 13.76 -12.13
C ILE A 334 27.96 14.99 -12.31
N ASN A 335 28.45 15.20 -13.56
CA ASN A 335 29.05 16.45 -13.97
C ASN A 335 28.01 17.24 -14.78
N PRO A 336 27.46 18.34 -14.22
CA PRO A 336 26.43 19.15 -14.87
C PRO A 336 26.87 19.75 -16.21
N SER A 337 28.04 20.35 -16.26
CA SER A 337 28.55 21.02 -17.45
C SER A 337 28.79 20.08 -18.63
N LYS A 338 29.25 18.85 -18.35
CA LYS A 338 29.51 17.81 -19.36
C LYS A 338 28.31 16.92 -19.62
N LYS A 339 27.25 17.02 -18.81
CA LYS A 339 26.07 16.13 -18.82
C LYS A 339 26.46 14.64 -18.80
N THR A 340 27.46 14.28 -17.96
CA THR A 340 27.95 12.92 -17.81
C THR A 340 27.73 12.41 -16.39
N GLU A 341 27.70 11.10 -16.24
CA GLU A 341 27.58 10.44 -14.93
C GLU A 341 28.57 9.29 -14.79
N LYS A 342 29.11 9.14 -13.58
CA LYS A 342 29.95 8.00 -13.17
C LYS A 342 29.26 7.25 -12.03
N LYS A 343 29.14 5.93 -12.14
CA LYS A 343 28.69 5.08 -11.04
C LYS A 343 29.77 5.03 -9.96
N ILE A 344 29.37 5.22 -8.71
CA ILE A 344 30.28 5.27 -7.57
C ILE A 344 30.12 4.02 -6.70
N HIS A 345 28.88 3.68 -6.29
CA HIS A 345 28.64 2.60 -5.35
C HIS A 345 27.21 2.06 -5.51
N TYR A 346 27.06 0.75 -5.32
CA TYR A 346 25.76 0.09 -5.19
C TYR A 346 25.48 -0.12 -3.69
N PRO A 347 24.62 0.67 -3.10
CA PRO A 347 24.28 0.51 -1.69
C PRO A 347 23.41 -0.74 -1.47
N GLY A 348 23.28 -1.16 -0.22
CA GLY A 348 22.31 -2.15 0.21
C GLY A 348 20.88 -1.63 0.17
N GLN A 349 20.06 -2.05 1.11
CA GLN A 349 18.69 -1.56 1.23
C GLN A 349 18.68 -0.15 1.82
N ILE A 350 18.47 0.86 0.96
CA ILE A 350 18.41 2.26 1.36
C ILE A 350 16.96 2.63 1.66
N LYS A 351 16.71 3.07 2.88
CA LYS A 351 15.51 3.84 3.27
C LYS A 351 15.89 4.69 4.49
N PRO A 352 15.60 5.95 4.52
CA PRO A 352 15.06 6.80 3.44
C PRO A 352 16.10 7.08 2.35
N TRP A 353 15.65 7.58 1.22
CA TRP A 353 16.48 7.92 0.05
C TRP A 353 17.29 9.22 0.25
N PHE A 354 18.13 9.23 1.31
CA PHE A 354 18.94 10.40 1.64
C PHE A 354 20.42 10.07 1.61
N ILE A 355 21.20 10.98 1.06
CA ILE A 355 22.65 10.98 1.13
C ILE A 355 23.11 12.35 1.62
N SER A 356 24.25 12.38 2.27
CA SER A 356 24.92 13.60 2.69
C SER A 356 26.39 13.54 2.28
N TYR A 357 26.97 14.69 1.91
CA TYR A 357 28.37 14.77 1.53
C TYR A 357 29.04 15.94 2.25
N ALA A 358 30.14 15.64 2.93
CA ALA A 358 31.00 16.63 3.58
C ALA A 358 32.42 16.09 3.72
N ASN A 359 33.42 16.96 3.63
CA ASN A 359 34.84 16.63 3.88
C ASN A 359 35.34 15.41 3.08
N GLY A 360 34.94 15.29 1.81
CA GLY A 360 35.34 14.18 0.94
C GLY A 360 34.64 12.85 1.23
N LYS A 361 33.67 12.82 2.14
CA LYS A 361 32.95 11.60 2.54
C LYS A 361 31.47 11.69 2.14
N LEU A 362 30.99 10.62 1.49
CA LEU A 362 29.57 10.40 1.24
C LEU A 362 29.01 9.49 2.35
N VAL A 363 27.91 9.89 2.96
CA VAL A 363 27.26 9.19 4.08
C VAL A 363 25.81 8.90 3.72
N TRP A 364 25.34 7.72 4.10
CA TRP A 364 23.95 7.29 3.89
C TRP A 364 23.51 6.30 4.96
N LEU A 365 22.22 6.01 5.00
CA LEU A 365 21.63 4.98 5.88
C LEU A 365 21.28 3.73 5.08
N GLU A 366 21.62 2.56 5.61
CA GLU A 366 21.17 1.26 5.10
C GLU A 366 20.37 0.52 6.17
N ASN A 367 19.28 -0.13 5.76
CA ASN A 367 18.57 -1.05 6.62
C ASN A 367 19.16 -2.44 6.49
N LYS A 368 19.45 -3.06 7.62
CA LYS A 368 19.95 -4.43 7.68
C LYS A 368 19.01 -5.30 8.52
N PRO A 369 18.46 -6.37 7.93
CA PRO A 369 17.62 -7.30 8.66
C PRO A 369 18.45 -8.03 9.73
N ASP A 370 17.80 -8.35 10.84
CA ASP A 370 18.37 -9.28 11.82
C ASP A 370 18.52 -10.68 11.19
N LYS A 371 19.57 -11.40 11.55
CA LYS A 371 19.83 -12.74 11.01
C LYS A 371 18.85 -13.81 11.52
N LYS A 372 18.19 -13.56 12.63
CA LYS A 372 17.35 -14.52 13.33
C LYS A 372 15.89 -14.09 13.44
N TRP A 373 15.63 -12.78 13.56
CA TRP A 373 14.31 -12.26 13.89
C TRP A 373 13.75 -11.43 12.75
N GLU A 374 12.61 -11.86 12.19
CA GLU A 374 11.99 -11.22 11.03
C GLU A 374 11.52 -9.78 11.33
N ASN A 375 10.94 -9.56 12.51
CA ASN A 375 10.43 -8.24 12.93
C ASN A 375 11.49 -7.36 13.60
N ARG A 376 12.77 -7.67 13.39
CA ARG A 376 13.88 -6.88 13.91
C ARG A 376 14.83 -6.50 12.78
N ASP A 377 15.13 -5.23 12.68
CA ASP A 377 16.10 -4.72 11.74
C ASP A 377 16.87 -3.52 12.34
N TYR A 378 17.89 -3.08 11.61
CA TYR A 378 18.81 -2.04 12.08
C TYR A 378 19.07 -1.03 10.97
N SER A 379 19.14 0.25 11.34
CA SER A 379 19.72 1.29 10.49
C SER A 379 21.22 1.40 10.78
N VAL A 380 22.03 1.34 9.75
CA VAL A 380 23.49 1.50 9.83
C VAL A 380 23.94 2.62 8.90
N ILE A 381 24.99 3.34 9.34
CA ILE A 381 25.61 4.42 8.59
C ILE A 381 26.89 3.92 7.96
#